data_50b055730f8a78eac980cfc48123eba1
#
_entry.id   50b055730f8a78eac980cfc48123eba1
#
_cell.length_a   1.000
_cell.length_b   1.000
_cell.length_c   1.000
_cell.angle_alpha   90.00
_cell.angle_beta   90.00
_cell.angle_gamma   90.00
#
_symmetry.space_group_name_H-M   'P 1'
#
loop_
_entity.id
_entity.type
_entity.pdbx_description
1 polymer ?
#
loop_
_entity_poly.entity_id
_entity_poly.type
_entity_poly.pdbx_seq_one_letter_code
_entity_poly.pdbx_strand_id
1 'polypeptide(L)'
;MPTAAPKKSSSRSAKKGPRVPDRFSEAEELYGIDAWGKGFFSISDDGHLLVHPTREGHRFADLKDVVDEVAGRGITPPMIVRFPQILTSSVRELNEAFARAIKEYGYDGDYRGVFPIKVNQKKVVVHEIIEAGRKYGYGLEAGSKPELIAALSQDLGPECLITTNGYKDEAFIRLALDGVRMGRNVILTLEKVSELERILE
;
A
#
# COMPACT_ATOMS: atom_id res chain seq x y z
N MET A 1 -13.58 48.72 -33.69
CA MET A 1 -12.79 49.00 -32.45
C MET A 1 -12.19 47.68 -32.05
N PRO A 2 -10.85 47.49 -32.12
CA PRO A 2 -10.22 46.22 -31.74
C PRO A 2 -9.89 46.24 -30.22
N THR A 3 -10.32 45.20 -29.53
CA THR A 3 -10.05 44.96 -28.13
C THR A 3 -8.64 44.40 -27.97
N ALA A 4 -7.87 45.05 -27.12
CA ALA A 4 -6.48 44.70 -26.79
C ALA A 4 -6.39 43.41 -25.96
N ALA A 5 -5.48 42.50 -26.33
CA ALA A 5 -5.14 41.31 -25.59
C ALA A 5 -4.28 41.63 -24.32
N PRO A 6 -4.43 40.89 -23.20
CA PRO A 6 -3.64 41.15 -22.04
C PRO A 6 -2.19 40.65 -22.20
N LYS A 7 -1.25 41.50 -21.81
CA LYS A 7 0.20 41.20 -21.78
C LYS A 7 0.51 40.11 -20.79
N LYS A 8 1.18 39.03 -21.23
CA LYS A 8 1.79 38.01 -20.40
C LYS A 8 2.93 38.64 -19.58
N SER A 9 2.81 38.63 -18.25
CA SER A 9 3.90 38.96 -17.34
C SER A 9 4.94 37.85 -17.39
N SER A 10 6.13 38.14 -17.85
CA SER A 10 7.28 37.24 -17.77
C SER A 10 7.77 37.17 -16.32
N SER A 11 7.46 36.08 -15.62
CA SER A 11 8.11 35.75 -14.35
C SER A 11 9.59 35.46 -14.63
N ARG A 12 10.47 36.39 -14.26
CA ARG A 12 11.91 36.17 -14.19
C ARG A 12 12.18 35.03 -13.21
N SER A 13 12.56 33.86 -13.74
CA SER A 13 13.18 32.79 -12.99
C SER A 13 14.44 33.35 -12.30
N ALA A 14 14.40 33.53 -11.00
CA ALA A 14 15.58 33.81 -10.20
C ALA A 14 16.53 32.62 -10.34
N LYS A 15 17.68 32.84 -10.98
CA LYS A 15 18.79 31.87 -10.99
C LYS A 15 19.23 31.68 -9.55
N LYS A 16 18.87 30.52 -8.95
CA LYS A 16 19.44 30.06 -7.69
C LYS A 16 20.95 29.93 -7.91
N GLY A 17 21.77 30.70 -7.15
CA GLY A 17 23.20 30.51 -7.11
C GLY A 17 23.56 29.07 -6.70
N PRO A 18 24.85 28.66 -6.87
CA PRO A 18 25.29 27.34 -6.47
C PRO A 18 24.91 27.12 -5.00
N ARG A 19 24.04 26.14 -4.72
CA ARG A 19 23.76 25.70 -3.36
C ARG A 19 25.07 25.16 -2.78
N VAL A 20 25.54 25.71 -1.68
CA VAL A 20 26.57 25.05 -0.86
C VAL A 20 25.95 23.72 -0.45
N PRO A 21 26.58 22.58 -0.73
CA PRO A 21 26.02 21.29 -0.32
C PRO A 21 25.89 21.30 1.20
N ASP A 22 24.67 21.20 1.68
CA ASP A 22 24.42 20.93 3.09
C ASP A 22 24.90 19.49 3.35
N ARG A 23 25.64 19.25 4.45
CA ARG A 23 26.22 17.94 4.79
C ARG A 23 25.16 16.83 4.87
N PHE A 24 23.88 17.15 4.97
CA PHE A 24 22.77 16.21 5.02
C PHE A 24 22.18 15.92 3.64
N SER A 25 22.30 16.83 2.67
CA SER A 25 21.94 16.57 1.27
C SER A 25 22.80 15.49 0.62
N GLU A 26 24.08 15.42 1.02
CA GLU A 26 24.97 14.33 0.61
C GLU A 26 24.53 12.98 1.19
N ALA A 27 24.01 12.96 2.43
CA ALA A 27 23.46 11.75 3.04
C ALA A 27 22.16 11.30 2.36
N GLU A 28 21.25 12.23 2.01
CA GLU A 28 20.03 11.91 1.27
C GLU A 28 20.34 11.26 -0.08
N GLU A 29 21.32 11.79 -0.82
CA GLU A 29 21.77 11.23 -2.09
C GLU A 29 22.46 9.89 -1.90
N LEU A 30 23.41 9.80 -0.94
CA LEU A 30 24.18 8.57 -0.66
C LEU A 30 23.27 7.40 -0.27
N TYR A 31 22.28 7.63 0.57
CA TYR A 31 21.32 6.62 1.00
C TYR A 31 20.11 6.47 0.08
N GLY A 32 20.00 7.31 -0.96
CA GLY A 32 18.94 7.27 -1.96
C GLY A 32 17.54 7.45 -1.37
N ILE A 33 17.40 8.30 -0.33
CA ILE A 33 16.17 8.43 0.46
C ILE A 33 14.99 8.83 -0.41
N ASP A 34 15.16 9.74 -1.36
CA ASP A 34 14.14 10.16 -2.30
C ASP A 34 13.66 9.01 -3.19
N ALA A 35 14.58 8.13 -3.60
CA ALA A 35 14.29 7.02 -4.52
C ALA A 35 13.43 5.94 -3.85
N TRP A 36 13.82 5.47 -2.67
CA TRP A 36 13.06 4.43 -1.96
C TRP A 36 11.96 4.99 -1.05
N GLY A 37 12.18 6.18 -0.51
CA GLY A 37 11.26 6.83 0.43
C GLY A 37 10.00 7.37 -0.22
N LYS A 38 10.04 7.69 -1.52
CA LYS A 38 8.88 8.15 -2.32
C LYS A 38 8.05 9.25 -1.64
N GLY A 39 8.74 10.18 -0.96
CA GLY A 39 8.12 11.28 -0.22
C GLY A 39 7.56 10.90 1.15
N PHE A 40 7.69 9.64 1.59
CA PHE A 40 7.37 9.26 2.96
C PHE A 40 8.49 9.51 3.95
N PHE A 41 9.71 9.74 3.46
CA PHE A 41 10.89 9.94 4.30
C PHE A 41 11.72 11.13 3.81
N SER A 42 12.32 11.84 4.75
CA SER A 42 13.30 12.92 4.48
C SER A 42 14.30 13.01 5.64
N ILE A 43 15.32 13.84 5.48
CA ILE A 43 16.28 14.15 6.56
C ILE A 43 15.99 15.57 7.06
N SER A 44 15.98 15.76 8.38
CA SER A 44 15.90 17.09 9.02
C SER A 44 17.22 17.84 8.93
N ASP A 45 17.19 19.14 9.23
CA ASP A 45 18.39 20.00 9.31
C ASP A 45 19.38 19.51 10.40
N ASP A 46 18.90 18.74 11.38
CA ASP A 46 19.72 18.12 12.43
C ASP A 46 20.23 16.72 12.06
N GLY A 47 19.87 16.21 10.89
CA GLY A 47 20.27 14.89 10.38
C GLY A 47 19.42 13.73 10.87
N HIS A 48 18.23 13.99 11.40
CA HIS A 48 17.30 12.94 11.82
C HIS A 48 16.43 12.47 10.64
N LEU A 49 16.06 11.20 10.63
CA LEU A 49 15.09 10.65 9.68
C LEU A 49 13.68 11.08 10.07
N LEU A 50 13.05 11.86 9.22
CA LEU A 50 11.65 12.24 9.33
C LEU A 50 10.77 11.27 8.56
N VAL A 51 9.63 10.94 9.13
CA VAL A 51 8.59 10.11 8.49
C VAL A 51 7.37 10.96 8.23
N HIS A 52 6.93 11.04 6.98
CA HIS A 52 5.74 11.77 6.51
C HIS A 52 4.64 10.78 6.12
N PRO A 53 3.83 10.29 7.05
CA PRO A 53 2.91 9.17 6.80
C PRO A 53 1.84 9.46 5.73
N THR A 54 1.51 10.73 5.51
CA THR A 54 0.54 11.19 4.50
C THR A 54 1.18 11.93 3.34
N ARG A 55 2.52 12.04 3.31
CA ARG A 55 3.29 12.89 2.38
C ARG A 55 2.98 14.38 2.44
N GLU A 56 2.29 14.82 3.47
CA GLU A 56 2.06 16.24 3.76
C GLU A 56 3.25 16.76 4.55
N GLY A 57 4.03 17.67 3.98
CA GLY A 57 5.31 18.12 4.54
C GLY A 57 5.23 18.71 5.95
N HIS A 58 4.05 19.20 6.37
CA HIS A 58 3.83 19.76 7.72
C HIS A 58 3.43 18.69 8.76
N ARG A 59 3.19 17.45 8.34
CA ARG A 59 2.84 16.31 9.21
C ARG A 59 3.93 15.26 9.14
N PHE A 60 4.78 15.26 10.13
CA PHE A 60 5.88 14.29 10.22
C PHE A 60 6.07 13.80 11.66
N ALA A 61 6.76 12.69 11.77
CA ALA A 61 7.33 12.20 13.03
C ALA A 61 8.84 12.14 12.88
N ASP A 62 9.58 12.72 13.83
CA ASP A 62 11.01 12.52 13.95
C ASP A 62 11.26 11.13 14.55
N LEU A 63 11.92 10.25 13.78
CA LEU A 63 12.11 8.86 14.19
C LEU A 63 13.03 8.75 15.42
N LYS A 64 13.99 9.67 15.57
CA LYS A 64 14.86 9.69 16.75
C LYS A 64 14.07 10.03 18.00
N ASP A 65 13.19 11.03 17.94
CA ASP A 65 12.35 11.42 19.07
C ASP A 65 11.41 10.26 19.47
N VAL A 66 10.82 9.57 18.49
CA VAL A 66 9.98 8.39 18.74
C VAL A 66 10.78 7.29 19.44
N VAL A 67 12.01 7.03 19.02
CA VAL A 67 12.86 6.00 19.62
C VAL A 67 13.27 6.40 21.05
N ASP A 68 13.67 7.65 21.26
CA ASP A 68 14.07 8.18 22.56
C ASP A 68 12.91 8.14 23.58
N GLU A 69 11.70 8.52 23.15
CA GLU A 69 10.49 8.45 23.99
C GLU A 69 10.16 7.02 24.40
N VAL A 70 10.22 6.08 23.46
CA VAL A 70 9.94 4.65 23.72
C VAL A 70 11.01 4.06 24.63
N ALA A 71 12.29 4.41 24.43
CA ALA A 71 13.39 4.00 25.30
C ALA A 71 13.24 4.57 26.71
N GLY A 72 12.79 5.81 26.84
CA GLY A 72 12.46 6.45 28.13
C GLY A 72 11.35 5.73 28.92
N ARG A 73 10.51 4.96 28.24
CA ARG A 73 9.48 4.07 28.82
C ARG A 73 10.02 2.68 29.20
N GLY A 74 11.32 2.44 29.05
CA GLY A 74 11.98 1.17 29.37
C GLY A 74 11.96 0.13 28.25
N ILE A 75 11.53 0.47 27.05
CA ILE A 75 11.58 -0.41 25.86
C ILE A 75 12.87 -0.13 25.10
N THR A 76 13.77 -1.11 25.10
CA THR A 76 15.09 -0.98 24.45
C THR A 76 15.12 -1.66 23.07
N PRO A 77 16.02 -1.22 22.16
CA PRO A 77 16.26 -1.91 20.89
C PRO A 77 16.69 -3.38 21.09
N PRO A 78 16.38 -4.29 20.13
CA PRO A 78 15.78 -3.97 18.81
C PRO A 78 14.26 -3.74 18.89
N MET A 79 13.77 -2.72 18.17
CA MET A 79 12.35 -2.39 18.07
C MET A 79 11.90 -2.24 16.63
N ILE A 80 10.62 -2.47 16.37
CA ILE A 80 10.01 -2.22 15.04
C ILE A 80 8.97 -1.11 15.21
N VAL A 81 9.24 0.02 14.57
CA VAL A 81 8.29 1.14 14.48
C VAL A 81 7.47 1.00 13.20
N ARG A 82 6.15 1.18 13.28
CA ARG A 82 5.24 1.10 12.15
C ARG A 82 4.40 2.36 12.04
N PHE A 83 4.22 2.79 10.82
CA PHE A 83 3.33 3.91 10.46
C PHE A 83 2.20 3.38 9.57
N PRO A 84 1.07 2.94 10.13
CA PRO A 84 -0.04 2.36 9.36
C PRO A 84 -0.55 3.27 8.24
N GLN A 85 -0.47 4.58 8.44
CA GLN A 85 -0.90 5.58 7.45
C GLN A 85 -0.14 5.47 6.12
N ILE A 86 1.08 4.92 6.11
CA ILE A 86 1.83 4.64 4.87
C ILE A 86 1.12 3.54 4.07
N LEU A 87 0.61 2.50 4.73
CA LEU A 87 -0.18 1.45 4.08
C LEU A 87 -1.47 2.03 3.50
N THR A 88 -2.19 2.81 4.31
CA THR A 88 -3.41 3.50 3.87
C THR A 88 -3.17 4.39 2.65
N SER A 89 -2.09 5.17 2.66
CA SER A 89 -1.71 6.04 1.52
C SER A 89 -1.39 5.20 0.27
N SER A 90 -0.65 4.11 0.42
CA SER A 90 -0.25 3.25 -0.70
C SER A 90 -1.44 2.51 -1.33
N VAL A 91 -2.35 1.98 -0.52
CA VAL A 91 -3.59 1.34 -1.00
C VAL A 91 -4.45 2.35 -1.75
N ARG A 92 -4.62 3.55 -1.20
CA ARG A 92 -5.36 4.63 -1.85
C ARG A 92 -4.78 5.00 -3.20
N GLU A 93 -3.48 5.30 -3.26
CA GLU A 93 -2.80 5.70 -4.49
C GLU A 93 -2.90 4.67 -5.60
N LEU A 94 -2.73 3.39 -5.25
CA LEU A 94 -2.85 2.30 -6.22
C LEU A 94 -4.26 2.28 -6.84
N ASN A 95 -5.30 2.27 -6.00
CA ASN A 95 -6.67 2.22 -6.47
C ASN A 95 -7.08 3.48 -7.26
N GLU A 96 -6.68 4.66 -6.80
CA GLU A 96 -6.95 5.91 -7.51
C GLU A 96 -6.19 6.01 -8.84
N ALA A 97 -4.98 5.42 -8.94
CA ALA A 97 -4.25 5.36 -10.20
C ALA A 97 -4.99 4.50 -11.24
N PHE A 98 -5.47 3.31 -10.86
CA PHE A 98 -6.29 2.48 -11.74
C PHE A 98 -7.61 3.15 -12.10
N ALA A 99 -8.30 3.77 -11.15
CA ALA A 99 -9.55 4.48 -11.42
C ALA A 99 -9.35 5.64 -12.42
N ARG A 100 -8.25 6.37 -12.32
CA ARG A 100 -7.89 7.41 -13.30
C ARG A 100 -7.63 6.81 -14.68
N ALA A 101 -6.85 5.73 -14.77
CA ALA A 101 -6.53 5.07 -16.03
C ALA A 101 -7.81 4.51 -16.71
N ILE A 102 -8.67 3.83 -15.95
CA ILE A 102 -9.96 3.31 -16.42
C ILE A 102 -10.78 4.45 -17.06
N LYS A 103 -10.89 5.59 -16.37
CA LYS A 103 -11.61 6.76 -16.87
C LYS A 103 -10.95 7.37 -18.12
N GLU A 104 -9.63 7.50 -18.11
CA GLU A 104 -8.85 8.12 -19.20
C GLU A 104 -8.95 7.32 -20.49
N TYR A 105 -8.87 5.99 -20.39
CA TYR A 105 -8.91 5.08 -21.54
C TYR A 105 -10.32 4.59 -21.91
N GLY A 106 -11.35 4.99 -21.17
CA GLY A 106 -12.73 4.54 -21.41
C GLY A 106 -12.90 3.04 -21.26
N TYR A 107 -12.13 2.41 -20.35
CA TYR A 107 -12.21 0.97 -20.14
C TYR A 107 -13.52 0.59 -19.43
N ASP A 108 -14.24 -0.37 -20.02
CA ASP A 108 -15.51 -0.89 -19.48
C ASP A 108 -15.25 -2.03 -18.49
N GLY A 109 -14.87 -1.68 -17.27
CA GLY A 109 -14.60 -2.61 -16.21
C GLY A 109 -14.03 -1.94 -14.96
N ASP A 110 -13.93 -2.69 -13.87
CA ASP A 110 -13.46 -2.23 -12.57
C ASP A 110 -12.08 -2.82 -12.25
N TYR A 111 -11.29 -2.07 -11.51
CA TYR A 111 -10.10 -2.59 -10.82
C TYR A 111 -10.47 -3.05 -9.42
N ARG A 112 -10.17 -4.30 -9.10
CA ARG A 112 -10.31 -4.87 -7.75
C ARG A 112 -8.97 -5.47 -7.32
N GLY A 113 -8.25 -4.76 -6.48
CA GLY A 113 -6.98 -5.22 -5.96
C GLY A 113 -7.13 -6.29 -4.90
N VAL A 114 -6.11 -7.12 -4.76
CA VAL A 114 -5.99 -8.10 -3.67
C VAL A 114 -4.60 -8.01 -3.06
N PHE A 115 -4.52 -8.14 -1.74
CA PHE A 115 -3.25 -8.18 -1.02
C PHE A 115 -2.83 -9.62 -0.75
N PRO A 116 -1.65 -10.06 -1.23
CA PRO A 116 -1.14 -11.38 -0.93
C PRO A 116 -0.72 -11.50 0.54
N ILE A 117 -1.39 -12.34 1.31
CA ILE A 117 -1.10 -12.52 2.76
C ILE A 117 0.35 -12.96 2.99
N LYS A 118 0.91 -13.77 2.12
CA LYS A 118 2.30 -14.23 2.20
C LYS A 118 3.35 -13.13 2.29
N VAL A 119 3.06 -11.94 1.77
CA VAL A 119 3.97 -10.78 1.80
C VAL A 119 4.17 -10.28 3.23
N ASN A 120 3.08 -10.15 4.00
CA ASN A 120 3.12 -9.81 5.42
C ASN A 120 1.87 -10.31 6.15
N GLN A 121 2.01 -11.42 6.87
CA GLN A 121 0.92 -12.12 7.54
C GLN A 121 0.53 -11.52 8.91
N LYS A 122 1.18 -10.44 9.34
CA LYS A 122 0.89 -9.85 10.64
C LYS A 122 -0.53 -9.28 10.66
N LYS A 123 -1.32 -9.70 11.66
CA LYS A 123 -2.71 -9.28 11.82
C LYS A 123 -2.90 -7.76 11.70
N VAL A 124 -2.02 -6.98 12.33
CA VAL A 124 -2.10 -5.51 12.28
C VAL A 124 -1.92 -4.95 10.86
N VAL A 125 -1.06 -5.57 10.04
CA VAL A 125 -0.81 -5.15 8.65
C VAL A 125 -2.00 -5.53 7.77
N VAL A 126 -2.46 -6.78 7.86
CA VAL A 126 -3.60 -7.27 7.08
C VAL A 126 -4.86 -6.45 7.41
N HIS A 127 -5.12 -6.20 8.70
CA HIS A 127 -6.25 -5.40 9.13
C HIS A 127 -6.20 -3.96 8.58
N GLU A 128 -5.05 -3.30 8.67
CA GLU A 128 -4.89 -1.93 8.14
C GLU A 128 -5.13 -1.86 6.63
N ILE A 129 -4.64 -2.86 5.88
CA ILE A 129 -4.84 -2.93 4.43
C ILE A 129 -6.32 -3.13 4.08
N ILE A 130 -7.03 -4.00 4.83
CA ILE A 130 -8.46 -4.23 4.63
C ILE A 130 -9.25 -2.94 4.92
N GLU A 131 -8.98 -2.29 6.04
CA GLU A 131 -9.67 -1.05 6.39
C GLU A 131 -9.42 0.07 5.37
N ALA A 132 -8.16 0.25 4.96
CA ALA A 132 -7.80 1.22 3.93
C ALA A 132 -8.44 0.91 2.56
N GLY A 133 -8.57 -0.38 2.26
CA GLY A 133 -9.10 -0.91 1.00
C GLY A 133 -10.62 -1.06 0.94
N ARG A 134 -11.33 -0.97 2.08
CA ARG A 134 -12.76 -1.25 2.20
C ARG A 134 -13.61 -0.53 1.15
N LYS A 135 -13.39 0.76 0.97
CA LYS A 135 -14.14 1.57 -0.03
C LYS A 135 -13.83 1.25 -1.49
N TYR A 136 -12.78 0.47 -1.74
CA TYR A 136 -12.37 0.07 -3.09
C TYR A 136 -12.69 -1.40 -3.40
N GLY A 137 -13.31 -2.12 -2.47
CA GLY A 137 -13.51 -3.56 -2.60
C GLY A 137 -12.19 -4.34 -2.63
N TYR A 138 -11.15 -3.83 -1.94
CA TYR A 138 -9.81 -4.41 -1.92
C TYR A 138 -9.80 -5.69 -1.10
N GLY A 139 -9.41 -6.80 -1.71
CA GLY A 139 -9.50 -8.13 -1.14
C GLY A 139 -8.15 -8.72 -0.72
N LEU A 140 -8.12 -10.03 -0.61
CA LEU A 140 -6.94 -10.79 -0.18
C LEU A 140 -6.60 -11.90 -1.17
N GLU A 141 -5.31 -12.24 -1.27
CA GLU A 141 -4.85 -13.45 -1.98
C GLU A 141 -4.27 -14.43 -0.97
N ALA A 142 -4.60 -15.70 -1.14
CA ALA A 142 -4.17 -16.81 -0.32
C ALA A 142 -3.57 -17.94 -1.18
N GLY A 143 -2.33 -18.33 -0.88
CA GLY A 143 -1.61 -19.38 -1.58
C GLY A 143 -1.50 -20.69 -0.79
N SER A 144 -2.04 -20.74 0.43
CA SER A 144 -2.02 -21.91 1.30
C SER A 144 -3.27 -22.01 2.16
N LYS A 145 -3.55 -23.19 2.72
CA LYS A 145 -4.72 -23.40 3.61
C LYS A 145 -4.71 -22.45 4.82
N PRO A 146 -3.61 -22.27 5.55
CA PRO A 146 -3.57 -21.30 6.65
C PRO A 146 -3.86 -19.86 6.19
N GLU A 147 -3.35 -19.45 5.03
CA GLU A 147 -3.63 -18.12 4.47
C GLU A 147 -5.11 -17.99 4.07
N LEU A 148 -5.71 -19.04 3.49
CA LEU A 148 -7.13 -19.04 3.15
C LEU A 148 -8.02 -18.95 4.41
N ILE A 149 -7.67 -19.68 5.47
CA ILE A 149 -8.36 -19.55 6.77
C ILE A 149 -8.24 -18.13 7.31
N ALA A 150 -7.02 -17.54 7.24
CA ALA A 150 -6.81 -16.17 7.65
C ALA A 150 -7.65 -15.18 6.83
N ALA A 151 -7.73 -15.34 5.51
CA ALA A 151 -8.55 -14.50 4.64
C ALA A 151 -10.05 -14.64 4.93
N LEU A 152 -10.55 -15.87 5.08
CA LEU A 152 -11.95 -16.13 5.39
C LEU A 152 -12.38 -15.61 6.76
N SER A 153 -11.45 -15.51 7.71
CA SER A 153 -11.69 -14.97 9.06
C SER A 153 -11.78 -13.45 9.12
N GLN A 154 -11.44 -12.75 8.04
CA GLN A 154 -11.51 -11.29 8.01
C GLN A 154 -12.93 -10.79 7.71
N ASP A 155 -13.23 -9.59 8.22
CA ASP A 155 -14.48 -8.88 7.89
C ASP A 155 -14.34 -8.18 6.53
N LEU A 156 -14.42 -8.95 5.45
CA LEU A 156 -14.41 -8.46 4.07
C LEU A 156 -15.82 -8.15 3.60
N GLY A 157 -15.98 -7.05 2.86
CA GLY A 157 -17.23 -6.75 2.16
C GLY A 157 -17.57 -7.79 1.08
N PRO A 158 -18.83 -7.91 0.67
CA PRO A 158 -19.25 -8.89 -0.33
C PRO A 158 -18.62 -8.68 -1.71
N GLU A 159 -18.18 -7.47 -2.01
CA GLU A 159 -17.49 -7.11 -3.26
C GLU A 159 -16.00 -7.45 -3.24
N CYS A 160 -15.41 -7.69 -2.05
CA CYS A 160 -14.01 -8.00 -1.91
C CYS A 160 -13.70 -9.41 -2.41
N LEU A 161 -12.66 -9.53 -3.24
CA LEU A 161 -12.23 -10.83 -3.75
C LEU A 161 -11.34 -11.55 -2.73
N ILE A 162 -11.49 -12.87 -2.63
CA ILE A 162 -10.48 -13.76 -2.08
C ILE A 162 -9.96 -14.60 -3.23
N THR A 163 -8.79 -14.27 -3.76
CA THR A 163 -8.18 -15.04 -4.83
C THR A 163 -7.26 -16.11 -4.25
N THR A 164 -7.18 -17.25 -4.90
CA THR A 164 -6.34 -18.35 -4.46
C THR A 164 -5.32 -18.72 -5.52
N ASN A 165 -4.07 -18.86 -5.13
CA ASN A 165 -2.96 -19.29 -5.98
C ASN A 165 -2.29 -20.55 -5.43
N GLY A 166 -1.36 -21.12 -6.20
CA GLY A 166 -0.62 -22.32 -5.83
C GLY A 166 -1.43 -23.60 -6.03
N TYR A 167 -0.74 -24.73 -5.91
CA TYR A 167 -1.35 -26.05 -6.05
C TYR A 167 -2.32 -26.35 -4.91
N LYS A 168 -3.50 -26.83 -5.28
CA LYS A 168 -4.58 -27.06 -4.34
C LYS A 168 -4.86 -28.55 -4.19
N ASP A 169 -4.79 -29.03 -2.95
CA ASP A 169 -5.31 -30.33 -2.58
C ASP A 169 -6.83 -30.25 -2.33
N GLU A 170 -7.45 -31.39 -2.16
CA GLU A 170 -8.87 -31.51 -1.92
C GLU A 170 -9.34 -30.67 -0.72
N ALA A 171 -8.58 -30.69 0.37
CA ALA A 171 -8.93 -29.92 1.57
C ALA A 171 -8.88 -28.40 1.34
N PHE A 172 -7.95 -27.91 0.50
CA PHE A 172 -7.92 -26.51 0.11
C PHE A 172 -9.16 -26.15 -0.72
N ILE A 173 -9.48 -26.99 -1.72
CA ILE A 173 -10.63 -26.76 -2.60
C ILE A 173 -11.93 -26.73 -1.80
N ARG A 174 -12.14 -27.72 -0.91
CA ARG A 174 -13.30 -27.73 0.00
C ARG A 174 -13.40 -26.46 0.83
N LEU A 175 -12.31 -26.04 1.46
CA LEU A 175 -12.29 -24.82 2.26
C LEU A 175 -12.65 -23.57 1.43
N ALA A 176 -12.18 -23.49 0.18
CA ALA A 176 -12.51 -22.41 -0.73
C ALA A 176 -14.01 -22.42 -1.11
N LEU A 177 -14.57 -23.60 -1.40
CA LEU A 177 -15.99 -23.76 -1.70
C LEU A 177 -16.88 -23.48 -0.48
N ASP A 178 -16.42 -23.84 0.72
CA ASP A 178 -17.12 -23.46 1.96
C ASP A 178 -17.10 -21.93 2.14
N GLY A 179 -16.00 -21.26 1.78
CA GLY A 179 -15.97 -19.80 1.71
C GLY A 179 -17.05 -19.21 0.80
N VAL A 180 -17.25 -19.80 -0.39
CA VAL A 180 -18.34 -19.40 -1.31
C VAL A 180 -19.72 -19.63 -0.66
N ARG A 181 -19.94 -20.78 -0.01
CA ARG A 181 -21.18 -21.09 0.72
C ARG A 181 -21.46 -20.11 1.87
N MET A 182 -20.40 -19.56 2.46
CA MET A 182 -20.49 -18.50 3.48
C MET A 182 -20.76 -17.11 2.89
N GLY A 183 -20.94 -17.00 1.57
CA GLY A 183 -21.19 -15.72 0.88
C GLY A 183 -19.93 -14.90 0.57
N ARG A 184 -18.75 -15.53 0.63
CA ARG A 184 -17.50 -14.87 0.23
C ARG A 184 -17.29 -14.95 -1.28
N ASN A 185 -16.72 -13.94 -1.87
CA ASN A 185 -16.40 -13.90 -3.30
C ASN A 185 -15.02 -14.54 -3.53
N VAL A 186 -14.98 -15.88 -3.60
CA VAL A 186 -13.74 -16.65 -3.75
C VAL A 186 -13.51 -16.99 -5.22
N ILE A 187 -12.29 -16.70 -5.70
CA ILE A 187 -11.82 -17.05 -7.04
C ILE A 187 -10.74 -18.12 -6.92
N LEU A 188 -10.98 -19.26 -7.53
CA LEU A 188 -10.03 -20.36 -7.62
C LEU A 188 -9.22 -20.25 -8.91
N THR A 189 -7.91 -19.97 -8.78
CA THR A 189 -6.99 -20.04 -9.92
C THR A 189 -6.60 -21.49 -10.15
N LEU A 190 -6.83 -22.03 -11.34
CA LEU A 190 -6.46 -23.40 -11.70
C LEU A 190 -4.98 -23.48 -12.07
N GLU A 191 -4.24 -24.26 -11.33
CA GLU A 191 -2.81 -24.53 -11.58
C GLU A 191 -2.59 -25.91 -12.25
N LYS A 192 -3.52 -26.84 -12.06
CA LYS A 192 -3.50 -28.20 -12.60
C LYS A 192 -4.87 -28.62 -13.11
N VAL A 193 -4.89 -29.40 -14.20
CA VAL A 193 -6.13 -29.94 -14.76
C VAL A 193 -6.90 -30.79 -13.73
N SER A 194 -6.19 -31.55 -12.89
CA SER A 194 -6.80 -32.36 -11.83
C SER A 194 -7.51 -31.56 -10.73
N GLU A 195 -7.25 -30.25 -10.62
CA GLU A 195 -7.99 -29.37 -9.69
C GLU A 195 -9.39 -29.08 -10.22
N LEU A 196 -9.55 -28.99 -11.56
CA LEU A 196 -10.85 -28.76 -12.18
C LEU A 196 -11.84 -29.90 -11.88
N GLU A 197 -11.39 -31.13 -12.00
CA GLU A 197 -12.22 -32.32 -11.70
C GLU A 197 -12.76 -32.24 -10.26
N ARG A 198 -11.87 -31.95 -9.29
CA ARG A 198 -12.23 -31.85 -7.87
C ARG A 198 -13.11 -30.64 -7.51
N ILE A 199 -13.09 -29.60 -8.33
CA ILE A 199 -13.96 -28.44 -8.11
C ILE A 199 -15.38 -28.70 -8.62
N LEU A 200 -15.51 -29.56 -9.65
CA LEU A 200 -16.80 -29.89 -10.26
C LEU A 200 -17.53 -31.06 -9.56
N GLU A 201 -16.83 -31.87 -8.76
CA GLU A 201 -17.40 -32.88 -7.86
C GLU A 201 -18.14 -32.26 -6.66
#